data_4a169a4e915582702f4defbbc3ab5c07
#
_entry.id   4a169a4e915582702f4defbbc3ab5c07
#
_cell.length_a   1.000
_cell.length_b   1.000
_cell.length_c   1.000
_cell.angle_alpha   90.00
_cell.angle_beta   90.00
_cell.angle_gamma   90.00
#
_symmetry.space_group_name_H-M   'P 1'
#
loop_
_entity.id
_entity.type
_entity.pdbx_description
1 polymer ?
#
loop_
_entity_poly.entity_id
_entity_poly.type
_entity_poly.pdbx_seq_one_letter_code
_entity_poly.pdbx_strand_id
1 'polypeptide(L)'
;VIEIGRTTSDTLARAQSYLETHGVQAAFVNESGSVAESILKMAEEHESDLIIMGGYGFSPVLEVVLGSAVDQMLRASRRPMLICR
;
A
#
# COMPACT_ATOMS: atom_id res chain seq x y z
N VAL A 1 -2.74 -7.55 -1.15
CA VAL A 1 -3.07 -6.16 -1.49
C VAL A 1 -3.85 -5.53 -0.37
N ILE A 2 -3.40 -4.40 0.09
CA ILE A 2 -4.07 -3.69 1.16
C ILE A 2 -4.52 -2.31 0.68
N GLU A 3 -5.75 -1.96 0.98
CA GLU A 3 -6.29 -0.63 0.78
C GLU A 3 -6.70 -0.05 2.13
N ILE A 4 -6.31 1.19 2.40
CA ILE A 4 -6.55 1.83 3.68
C ILE A 4 -7.37 3.09 3.49
N GLY A 5 -8.40 3.23 4.33
CA GLY A 5 -9.30 4.36 4.33
C GLY A 5 -10.59 4.09 3.58
N ARG A 6 -11.20 5.16 3.06
CA ARG A 6 -12.44 5.02 2.30
C ARG A 6 -12.18 4.31 0.99
N THR A 7 -12.68 3.11 0.90
CA THR A 7 -12.74 2.42 -0.36
C THR A 7 -13.94 2.90 -1.16
N THR A 8 -13.66 3.30 -2.37
CA THR A 8 -14.63 2.98 -3.40
C THR A 8 -14.41 1.50 -3.69
N SER A 9 -15.45 0.71 -3.58
CA SER A 9 -15.40 -0.73 -3.84
C SER A 9 -14.76 -1.10 -5.19
N ASP A 10 -14.66 -0.15 -6.09
CA ASP A 10 -14.07 -0.32 -7.42
C ASP A 10 -12.57 -0.57 -7.41
N THR A 11 -11.80 0.07 -6.53
CA THR A 11 -10.34 -0.02 -6.60
C THR A 11 -9.84 -1.41 -6.29
N LEU A 12 -10.33 -2.01 -5.20
CA LEU A 12 -9.96 -3.39 -4.88
C LEU A 12 -10.50 -4.39 -5.89
N ALA A 13 -11.73 -4.19 -6.37
CA ALA A 13 -12.33 -5.07 -7.38
C ALA A 13 -11.52 -5.04 -8.69
N ARG A 14 -11.05 -3.87 -9.11
CA ARG A 14 -10.20 -3.73 -10.29
C ARG A 14 -8.85 -4.43 -10.10
N ALA A 15 -8.24 -4.26 -8.95
CA ALA A 15 -6.98 -4.93 -8.62
C ALA A 15 -7.16 -6.44 -8.63
N GLN A 16 -8.23 -6.93 -8.02
CA GLN A 16 -8.54 -8.34 -7.99
C GLN A 16 -8.72 -8.91 -9.39
N SER A 17 -9.51 -8.25 -10.22
CA SER A 17 -9.76 -8.65 -11.60
C SER A 17 -8.46 -8.68 -12.41
N TYR A 18 -7.64 -7.66 -12.26
CA TYR A 18 -6.35 -7.58 -12.94
C TYR A 18 -5.44 -8.75 -12.58
N LEU A 19 -5.31 -9.03 -11.28
CA LEU A 19 -4.43 -10.10 -10.81
C LEU A 19 -4.95 -11.48 -11.20
N GLU A 20 -6.25 -11.69 -11.14
CA GLU A 20 -6.87 -12.94 -11.57
C GLU A 20 -6.64 -13.20 -13.06
N THR A 21 -6.77 -12.15 -13.89
CA THR A 21 -6.52 -12.24 -15.32
C THR A 21 -5.07 -12.65 -15.63
N HIS A 22 -4.13 -12.28 -14.78
CA HIS A 22 -2.72 -12.62 -14.93
C HIS A 22 -2.32 -13.87 -14.15
N GLY A 23 -3.28 -14.60 -13.61
CA GLY A 23 -3.02 -15.84 -12.88
C GLY A 23 -2.33 -15.65 -11.54
N VAL A 24 -2.43 -14.48 -10.94
CA VAL A 24 -1.80 -14.18 -9.65
C VAL A 24 -2.81 -14.35 -8.54
N GLN A 25 -2.48 -15.20 -7.58
CA GLN A 25 -3.28 -15.34 -6.36
C GLN A 25 -2.85 -14.28 -5.36
N ALA A 26 -3.81 -13.54 -4.82
CA ALA A 26 -3.53 -12.49 -3.84
C ALA A 26 -4.65 -12.41 -2.81
N ALA A 27 -4.28 -12.01 -1.61
CA ALA A 27 -5.24 -11.65 -0.58
C ALA A 27 -5.53 -10.15 -0.66
N PHE A 28 -6.78 -9.78 -0.41
CA PHE A 28 -7.23 -8.40 -0.47
C PHE A 28 -7.78 -7.99 0.87
N VAL A 29 -7.25 -6.90 1.42
CA VAL A 29 -7.62 -6.43 2.75
C VAL A 29 -7.96 -4.95 2.69
N ASN A 30 -9.04 -4.57 3.36
CA ASN A 30 -9.35 -3.18 3.61
C ASN A 30 -9.22 -2.89 5.11
N GLU A 31 -8.44 -1.88 5.42
CA GLU A 31 -8.21 -1.46 6.79
C GLU A 31 -8.52 0.03 6.96
N SER A 32 -8.89 0.41 8.17
CA SER A 32 -9.10 1.81 8.54
C SER A 32 -8.14 2.21 9.64
N GLY A 33 -7.85 3.51 9.73
CA GLY A 33 -6.96 4.05 10.74
C GLY A 33 -5.65 4.58 10.16
N SER A 34 -4.58 4.51 10.94
CA SER A 34 -3.27 4.98 10.50
C SER A 34 -2.74 4.14 9.36
N VAL A 35 -2.33 4.81 8.28
CA VAL A 35 -1.84 4.12 7.08
C VAL A 35 -0.58 3.30 7.39
N ALA A 36 0.42 3.94 8.00
CA ALA A 36 1.67 3.27 8.28
C ALA A 36 1.51 2.09 9.25
N GLU A 37 0.76 2.28 10.33
CA GLU A 37 0.52 1.22 11.29
C GLU A 37 -0.21 0.03 10.69
N SER A 38 -1.22 0.31 9.87
CA SER A 38 -1.98 -0.74 9.19
C SER A 38 -1.12 -1.55 8.23
N ILE A 39 -0.28 -0.88 7.44
CA ILE A 39 0.62 -1.56 6.51
C ILE A 39 1.62 -2.42 7.26
N LEU A 40 2.25 -1.88 8.30
CA LEU A 40 3.24 -2.62 9.08
C LEU A 40 2.62 -3.85 9.76
N LYS A 41 1.44 -3.69 10.32
CA LYS A 41 0.70 -4.79 10.94
C LYS A 41 0.39 -5.89 9.94
N MET A 42 -0.15 -5.52 8.77
CA MET A 42 -0.50 -6.51 7.76
C MET A 42 0.72 -7.18 7.16
N ALA A 43 1.81 -6.44 6.98
CA ALA A 43 3.06 -7.01 6.50
C ALA A 43 3.59 -8.06 7.46
N GLU A 44 3.48 -7.83 8.75
CA GLU A 44 3.90 -8.79 9.75
C GLU A 44 2.97 -10.00 9.80
N GLU A 45 1.66 -9.79 9.80
CA GLU A 45 0.67 -10.87 9.80
C GLU A 45 0.80 -11.79 8.59
N HIS A 46 1.12 -11.25 7.44
CA HIS A 46 1.29 -12.00 6.20
C HIS A 46 2.73 -12.43 5.93
N GLU A 47 3.65 -12.15 6.84
CA GLU A 47 5.07 -12.48 6.71
C GLU A 47 5.65 -12.02 5.37
N SER A 48 5.34 -10.78 5.00
CA SER A 48 5.76 -10.21 3.71
C SER A 48 7.26 -9.99 3.64
N ASP A 49 7.85 -10.27 2.50
CA ASP A 49 9.27 -10.06 2.26
C ASP A 49 9.57 -8.69 1.66
N LEU A 50 8.58 -8.07 1.06
CA LEU A 50 8.71 -6.79 0.37
C LEU A 50 7.41 -6.02 0.49
N ILE A 51 7.52 -4.73 0.74
CA ILE A 51 6.37 -3.83 0.74
C ILE A 51 6.47 -2.93 -0.50
N ILE A 52 5.42 -2.92 -1.31
CA ILE A 52 5.32 -2.04 -2.47
C ILE A 52 4.20 -1.04 -2.20
N MET A 53 4.51 0.24 -2.30
CA MET A 53 3.50 1.26 -2.08
C MET A 53 3.70 2.48 -2.96
N GLY A 54 2.64 3.23 -3.18
CA GLY A 54 2.73 4.54 -3.82
C GLY A 54 3.39 5.53 -2.88
N GLY A 55 4.28 6.34 -3.40
CA GLY A 55 5.12 7.20 -2.57
C GLY A 55 4.79 8.68 -2.62
N TYR A 56 3.93 9.09 -3.52
CA TYR A 56 3.68 10.51 -3.76
C TYR A 56 2.21 10.84 -3.59
N GLY A 57 1.93 11.91 -2.84
CA GLY A 57 0.58 12.41 -2.70
C GLY A 57 0.08 13.10 -3.98
N PHE A 58 -1.20 13.40 -3.99
CA PHE A 58 -1.89 14.00 -5.14
C PHE A 58 -1.58 15.48 -5.36
N SER A 59 -0.44 15.99 -4.96
CA SER A 59 -0.13 17.38 -5.22
C SER A 59 0.66 17.51 -6.53
N PRO A 60 0.06 18.09 -7.59
CA PRO A 60 0.78 18.28 -8.85
C PRO A 60 1.85 19.37 -8.78
N VAL A 61 1.93 20.10 -7.69
CA VAL A 61 2.83 21.25 -7.55
C VAL A 61 4.18 20.87 -6.95
N LEU A 62 4.29 19.69 -6.35
CA LEU A 62 5.48 19.32 -5.59
C LEU A 62 6.05 18.04 -6.16
N GLU A 63 7.05 18.18 -6.99
CA GLU A 63 7.69 17.06 -7.69
C GLU A 63 8.45 16.10 -6.75
N VAL A 64 8.71 16.49 -5.53
CA VAL A 64 9.62 15.76 -4.65
C VAL A 64 9.14 15.63 -3.21
N VAL A 65 7.85 15.75 -2.94
CA VAL A 65 7.36 15.57 -1.57
C VAL A 65 6.87 14.15 -1.37
N LEU A 66 7.58 13.39 -0.59
CA LEU A 66 7.11 12.09 -0.14
C LEU A 66 5.90 12.28 0.78
N GLY A 67 4.88 11.44 0.61
CA GLY A 67 3.74 11.46 1.50
C GLY A 67 4.13 11.15 2.93
N SER A 68 3.36 11.64 3.89
CA SER A 68 3.63 11.39 5.32
C SER A 68 3.64 9.91 5.66
N ALA A 69 2.79 9.12 5.00
CA ALA A 69 2.76 7.67 5.20
C ALA A 69 4.07 7.02 4.76
N VAL A 70 4.65 7.46 3.65
CA VAL A 70 5.93 6.94 3.16
C VAL A 70 7.05 7.29 4.14
N ASP A 71 7.08 8.52 4.64
CA ASP A 71 8.08 8.93 5.61
C ASP A 71 8.02 8.05 6.86
N GLN A 72 6.83 7.82 7.39
CA GLN A 72 6.64 6.95 8.54
C GLN A 72 7.07 5.52 8.25
N MET A 73 6.75 5.01 7.06
CA MET A 73 7.13 3.67 6.65
C MET A 73 8.64 3.51 6.53
N LEU A 74 9.32 4.48 5.96
CA LEU A 74 10.78 4.44 5.82
C LEU A 74 11.48 4.44 7.18
N ARG A 75 10.89 5.11 8.17
CA ARG A 75 11.45 5.15 9.52
C ARG A 75 11.19 3.88 10.33
N ALA A 76 10.07 3.24 10.10
CA ALA A 76 9.59 2.16 10.97
C ALA A 76 9.72 0.77 10.35
N SER A 77 9.80 0.66 9.03
CA SER A 77 9.83 -0.64 8.38
C SER A 77 11.18 -1.33 8.54
N ARG A 78 11.10 -2.62 8.89
CA ARG A 78 12.27 -3.50 8.91
C ARG A 78 12.37 -4.34 7.64
N ARG A 79 11.39 -4.20 6.75
CA ARG A 79 11.33 -4.95 5.50
C ARG A 79 11.74 -4.07 4.33
N PRO A 80 12.31 -4.65 3.28
CA PRO A 80 12.58 -3.90 2.06
C PRO A 80 11.31 -3.26 1.51
N MET A 81 11.45 -2.07 0.97
CA MET A 81 10.35 -1.33 0.41
C MET A 81 10.66 -0.88 -1.00
N LEU A 82 9.68 -1.00 -1.88
CA LEU A 82 9.69 -0.42 -3.21
C LEU A 82 8.65 0.68 -3.25
N ILE A 83 9.09 1.89 -3.51
CA ILE A 83 8.20 3.04 -3.55
C ILE A 83 7.99 3.43 -5.00
N CYS A 84 6.73 3.39 -5.43
CA CYS A 84 6.35 3.68 -6.80
C CYS A 84 5.77 5.09 -6.91
N ARG A 85 6.03 5.69 -8.02
CA ARG A 85 5.54 7.02 -8.32
C ARG A 85 4.12 6.99 -8.90
#